data_8528cf44d7fdae0f67669b659861636c
#
_entry.id   8528cf44d7fdae0f67669b659861636c
#
_cell.length_a   1.000
_cell.length_b   1.000
_cell.length_c   1.000
_cell.angle_alpha   90.00
_cell.angle_beta   90.00
_cell.angle_gamma   90.00
#
_symmetry.space_group_name_H-M   'P 1'
#
loop_
_entity.id
_entity.type
_entity.pdbx_description
1 polymer ?
#
loop_
_entity_poly.entity_id
_entity_poly.type
_entity_poly.pdbx_seq_one_letter_code
_entity_poly.pdbx_strand_id
1 'polypeptide(L)'
;MKRNLYIIALLTFAATAFTGCSHDYNYDGEYDVPGYFSGSDPRNNLVYFSTNTVDYTNSFVGDLLFSEAEHTFMLQATINRNLTKATKVQVAYAKDAPLLATTYKDYQVATDADFTLTNGGAFEIGTETTQIQIPVTVKNMGKFTKPTVIPVRITPSDEALKSPKSSRDYAYIVIKQEELWTVYAGSSDITVNLEGTNNKYIGEDDVTVWFTVAKAFTGKGKVGLERDNSLFKSDGTTKLAPEGISAVEKEDVEGQAQIATEVQLSHAEKFTAKGTYILPMRAIYYDEKGNKHYIKGGEVFLSITVTDVSLARASEAPTGTEIPGSQLVISSSRELAYGSIESLTDGEVDRQYTYLPNGMTDITIDLTKTEKVTGIQLGMFISKWYPYYLSTVKFYSSDNGTDWKEMSTELHISQTKWNNFQAVKNISTRYLKLKFNVTDKYGSLTEIKVFK
;
A
#
# COMPACT_ATOMS: atom_id res chain seq x y z
N MET A 1 -22.02 -10.27 16.24
CA MET A 1 -21.41 -9.66 17.43
C MET A 1 -20.36 -10.63 18.03
N LYS A 2 -19.13 -10.64 17.59
CA LYS A 2 -17.92 -11.28 18.21
C LYS A 2 -16.79 -11.32 17.17
N ARG A 3 -16.31 -10.15 16.71
CA ARG A 3 -15.13 -10.08 15.82
C ARG A 3 -14.25 -8.85 15.98
N ASN A 4 -14.49 -8.01 17.02
CA ASN A 4 -13.74 -6.77 17.24
C ASN A 4 -12.89 -6.76 18.51
N LEU A 5 -12.45 -7.92 19.01
CA LEU A 5 -11.69 -7.99 20.26
C LEU A 5 -10.20 -8.36 20.12
N TYR A 6 -9.70 -8.56 18.89
CA TYR A 6 -8.30 -8.98 18.70
C TYR A 6 -7.36 -7.90 18.15
N ILE A 7 -7.86 -6.70 17.82
CA ILE A 7 -7.02 -5.61 17.29
C ILE A 7 -6.55 -4.65 18.39
N ILE A 8 -7.21 -4.62 19.55
CA ILE A 8 -6.83 -3.73 20.67
C ILE A 8 -5.67 -4.30 21.50
N ALA A 9 -5.39 -5.59 21.44
CA ALA A 9 -4.34 -6.22 22.23
C ALA A 9 -2.93 -6.09 21.65
N LEU A 10 -2.77 -5.67 20.38
CA LEU A 10 -1.44 -5.54 19.74
C LEU A 10 -0.86 -4.12 19.83
N LEU A 11 -1.65 -3.11 20.20
CA LEU A 11 -1.17 -1.73 20.31
C LEU A 11 -0.73 -1.32 21.73
N THR A 12 -0.99 -2.16 22.74
CA THR A 12 -0.56 -1.89 24.10
C THR A 12 0.79 -2.53 24.47
N PHE A 13 1.37 -3.36 23.62
CA PHE A 13 2.66 -3.99 23.90
C PHE A 13 3.88 -3.23 23.32
N ALA A 14 3.66 -2.20 22.52
CA ALA A 14 4.76 -1.41 21.96
C ALA A 14 5.19 -0.21 22.81
N ALA A 15 4.45 0.12 23.89
CA ALA A 15 4.73 1.27 24.73
C ALA A 15 5.52 0.96 26.01
N THR A 16 5.84 -0.31 26.30
CA THR A 16 6.53 -0.68 27.55
C THR A 16 7.90 -1.34 27.35
N ALA A 17 8.44 -1.34 26.12
CA ALA A 17 9.73 -1.99 25.83
C ALA A 17 10.91 -1.03 25.75
N PHE A 18 10.80 0.23 26.15
CA PHE A 18 11.91 1.19 26.16
C PHE A 18 12.25 1.78 27.53
N THR A 19 11.98 1.05 28.60
CA THR A 19 12.69 1.27 29.84
C THR A 19 13.75 0.18 30.03
N GLY A 20 14.57 -0.03 29.01
CA GLY A 20 15.84 -0.66 29.17
C GLY A 20 16.72 0.30 29.94
N CYS A 21 16.96 0.06 31.23
CA CYS A 21 18.15 0.57 31.87
C CYS A 21 19.33 0.11 31.02
N SER A 22 19.81 0.97 30.13
CA SER A 22 21.16 0.81 29.61
C SER A 22 22.09 1.08 30.82
N HIS A 23 22.41 0.05 31.52
CA HIS A 23 23.64 0.05 32.32
C HIS A 23 24.79 0.05 31.31
N ASP A 24 25.02 1.19 30.73
CA ASP A 24 26.23 1.43 29.94
C ASP A 24 27.39 1.64 30.91
N TYR A 25 27.96 0.56 31.39
CA TYR A 25 29.17 0.51 32.23
C TYR A 25 30.44 0.64 31.40
N ASN A 26 30.39 1.10 30.18
CA ASN A 26 31.57 1.41 29.41
C ASN A 26 32.08 2.84 29.69
N TYR A 27 32.42 3.06 30.93
CA TYR A 27 33.45 4.05 31.19
C TYR A 27 34.75 3.56 30.56
N ASP A 28 35.44 4.45 29.83
CA ASP A 28 36.81 4.21 29.42
C ASP A 28 37.55 3.65 30.66
N GLY A 29 38.09 2.44 30.56
CA GLY A 29 38.56 1.59 31.67
C GLY A 29 39.50 2.23 32.72
N GLU A 30 39.71 3.54 32.65
CA GLU A 30 40.46 4.35 33.58
C GLU A 30 39.67 4.71 34.86
N TYR A 31 38.30 4.54 34.81
CA TYR A 31 37.39 4.99 35.87
C TYR A 31 36.51 3.87 36.45
N ASP A 32 36.69 2.65 36.00
CA ASP A 32 35.82 1.51 36.30
C ASP A 32 36.29 0.69 37.53
N VAL A 33 36.92 1.31 38.49
CA VAL A 33 37.36 0.63 39.72
C VAL A 33 36.45 1.04 40.88
N PRO A 34 35.44 0.23 41.26
CA PRO A 34 34.58 0.52 42.41
C PRO A 34 35.46 0.69 43.68
N GLY A 35 35.36 1.83 44.32
CA GLY A 35 35.98 2.09 45.63
C GLY A 35 37.22 2.94 45.62
N TYR A 36 37.77 3.38 44.50
CA TYR A 36 38.99 4.19 44.42
C TYR A 36 38.77 5.70 44.29
N PHE A 37 37.55 6.17 44.43
CA PHE A 37 37.28 7.59 44.25
C PHE A 37 37.10 8.31 45.58
N SER A 38 38.13 8.97 46.06
CA SER A 38 37.94 10.01 47.05
C SER A 38 37.15 11.16 46.43
N GLY A 39 36.16 11.73 47.13
CA GLY A 39 35.33 12.81 46.62
C GLY A 39 36.06 14.06 46.13
N SER A 40 37.37 14.10 46.23
CA SER A 40 38.27 15.21 45.88
C SER A 40 39.13 14.98 44.64
N ASP A 41 39.00 13.83 43.94
CA ASP A 41 39.80 13.58 42.73
C ASP A 41 39.21 14.35 41.53
N PRO A 42 39.91 15.39 40.99
CA PRO A 42 39.41 16.20 39.90
C PRO A 42 39.21 15.41 38.58
N ARG A 43 39.79 14.20 38.48
CA ARG A 43 39.60 13.31 37.34
C ARG A 43 38.17 12.79 37.23
N ASN A 44 37.38 12.91 38.28
CA ASN A 44 36.05 12.37 38.41
C ASN A 44 34.94 13.40 38.17
N ASN A 45 35.26 14.66 37.98
CA ASN A 45 34.29 15.69 37.68
C ASN A 45 34.06 15.73 36.15
N LEU A 46 33.18 14.91 35.68
CA LEU A 46 32.84 14.81 34.25
C LEU A 46 31.53 15.52 33.95
N VAL A 47 31.48 16.18 32.80
CA VAL A 47 30.23 16.67 32.20
C VAL A 47 30.00 15.94 30.87
N TYR A 48 28.79 15.41 30.71
CA TYR A 48 28.42 14.66 29.51
C TYR A 48 26.92 14.70 29.29
N PHE A 49 26.48 14.42 28.06
CA PHE A 49 25.07 14.31 27.77
C PHE A 49 24.47 13.02 28.35
N SER A 50 23.39 13.15 29.13
CA SER A 50 22.64 12.00 29.68
C SER A 50 22.01 11.18 28.59
N THR A 51 21.54 11.86 27.54
CA THR A 51 21.01 11.27 26.32
C THR A 51 21.77 11.88 25.15
N ASN A 52 22.44 11.05 24.39
CA ASN A 52 23.25 11.51 23.25
C ASN A 52 22.49 11.65 21.94
N THR A 53 21.22 11.25 21.90
CA THR A 53 20.36 11.38 20.70
C THR A 53 18.96 11.80 21.11
N VAL A 54 18.41 12.80 20.43
CA VAL A 54 17.02 13.23 20.53
C VAL A 54 16.41 13.20 19.13
N ASP A 55 15.39 12.35 18.97
CA ASP A 55 14.66 12.21 17.70
C ASP A 55 13.46 13.14 17.64
N TYR A 56 13.20 13.66 16.46
CA TYR A 56 11.99 14.40 16.10
C TYR A 56 11.53 14.03 14.69
N THR A 57 10.24 14.08 14.44
CA THR A 57 9.71 13.79 13.11
C THR A 57 8.91 14.99 12.60
N ASN A 58 9.37 15.56 11.50
CA ASN A 58 8.60 16.52 10.72
C ASN A 58 7.51 15.81 9.94
N SER A 59 6.28 16.24 10.10
CA SER A 59 5.13 15.72 9.35
C SER A 59 4.82 16.62 8.16
N PHE A 60 4.74 16.03 6.98
CA PHE A 60 4.48 16.72 5.73
C PHE A 60 3.23 16.16 5.04
N VAL A 61 2.64 16.99 4.18
CA VAL A 61 1.79 16.55 3.09
C VAL A 61 2.43 17.10 1.81
N GLY A 62 3.11 16.21 1.08
CA GLY A 62 3.95 16.63 -0.03
C GLY A 62 5.10 17.52 0.43
N ASP A 63 5.06 18.80 0.05
CA ASP A 63 6.05 19.81 0.44
C ASP A 63 5.56 20.75 1.55
N LEU A 64 4.30 20.59 1.99
CA LEU A 64 3.71 21.43 3.04
C LEU A 64 4.00 20.84 4.41
N LEU A 65 4.65 21.63 5.28
CA LEU A 65 4.91 21.26 6.68
C LEU A 65 3.62 21.36 7.51
N PHE A 66 3.29 20.28 8.23
CA PHE A 66 2.17 20.19 9.18
C PHE A 66 2.59 20.15 10.65
N SER A 67 3.85 19.89 10.94
CA SER A 67 4.41 20.10 12.28
C SER A 67 4.69 21.57 12.53
N GLU A 68 5.04 21.92 13.76
CA GLU A 68 5.37 23.30 14.13
C GLU A 68 6.57 23.84 13.35
N ALA A 69 6.50 25.11 12.97
CA ALA A 69 7.57 25.76 12.19
C ALA A 69 8.83 26.03 13.03
N GLU A 70 8.68 26.14 14.34
CA GLU A 70 9.77 26.30 15.32
C GLU A 70 9.65 25.23 16.40
N HIS A 71 10.76 24.60 16.76
CA HIS A 71 10.79 23.60 17.84
C HIS A 71 12.03 23.80 18.73
N THR A 72 11.84 23.64 20.04
CA THR A 72 12.93 23.69 21.03
C THR A 72 13.19 22.31 21.59
N PHE A 73 14.33 21.76 21.26
CA PHE A 73 14.83 20.51 21.80
C PHE A 73 15.48 20.73 23.17
N MET A 74 15.17 19.88 24.12
CA MET A 74 15.76 19.94 25.46
C MET A 74 16.80 18.84 25.59
N LEU A 75 18.07 19.17 25.44
CA LEU A 75 19.16 18.26 25.75
C LEU A 75 19.45 18.31 27.24
N GLN A 76 19.86 17.19 27.81
CA GLN A 76 20.21 17.10 29.22
C GLN A 76 21.65 16.68 29.36
N ALA A 77 22.43 17.45 30.12
CA ALA A 77 23.77 17.06 30.51
C ALA A 77 23.81 16.77 32.01
N THR A 78 24.64 15.79 32.37
CA THR A 78 24.89 15.34 33.74
C THR A 78 26.28 15.75 34.15
N ILE A 79 26.40 16.18 35.39
CA ILE A 79 27.66 16.36 36.12
C ILE A 79 27.74 15.23 37.14
N ASN A 80 28.74 14.35 37.04
CA ASN A 80 28.75 13.12 37.82
C ASN A 80 29.12 13.28 39.30
N ARG A 81 29.55 14.48 39.72
CA ARG A 81 29.89 14.80 41.13
C ARG A 81 29.61 16.26 41.47
N ASN A 82 29.52 16.55 42.75
CA ASN A 82 29.45 17.92 43.27
C ASN A 82 30.78 18.63 43.07
N LEU A 83 30.68 19.86 42.60
CA LEU A 83 31.83 20.71 42.36
C LEU A 83 32.28 21.40 43.64
N THR A 84 33.55 21.64 43.78
CA THR A 84 34.11 22.43 44.89
C THR A 84 34.01 23.95 44.65
N LYS A 85 33.82 24.35 43.37
CA LYS A 85 33.61 25.74 42.95
C LYS A 85 32.65 25.76 41.76
N ALA A 86 31.92 26.87 41.60
CA ALA A 86 31.11 27.08 40.40
C ALA A 86 32.03 27.20 39.17
N THR A 87 31.54 26.70 38.04
CA THR A 87 32.26 26.72 36.76
C THR A 87 31.29 26.95 35.60
N LYS A 88 31.75 26.90 34.36
CA LYS A 88 30.92 27.04 33.15
C LYS A 88 31.20 25.92 32.17
N VAL A 89 30.19 25.64 31.33
CA VAL A 89 30.36 24.81 30.17
C VAL A 89 29.91 25.57 28.92
N GLN A 90 30.50 25.25 27.78
CA GLN A 90 30.13 25.75 26.48
C GLN A 90 29.56 24.63 25.66
N VAL A 91 28.34 24.80 25.14
CA VAL A 91 27.75 23.93 24.13
C VAL A 91 27.90 24.63 22.79
N ALA A 92 28.38 23.94 21.79
CA ALA A 92 28.59 24.48 20.46
C ALA A 92 28.29 23.47 19.37
N TYR A 93 28.09 23.95 18.15
CA TYR A 93 27.99 23.11 16.96
C TYR A 93 29.27 22.29 16.75
N ALA A 94 29.12 21.01 16.42
CA ALA A 94 30.21 20.05 16.33
C ALA A 94 30.25 19.37 14.96
N LYS A 95 30.76 20.06 13.94
CA LYS A 95 30.85 19.55 12.55
C LYS A 95 31.72 18.29 12.39
N ASP A 96 32.58 18.00 13.37
CA ASP A 96 33.49 16.86 13.42
C ASP A 96 33.01 15.73 14.33
N ALA A 97 31.72 15.73 14.71
CA ALA A 97 31.14 14.74 15.62
C ALA A 97 31.29 13.31 15.07
N PRO A 98 31.72 12.33 15.88
CA PRO A 98 32.13 11.00 15.39
C PRO A 98 31.07 10.22 14.64
N LEU A 99 29.79 10.29 15.04
CA LEU A 99 28.71 9.53 14.40
C LEU A 99 28.29 10.06 13.03
N LEU A 100 28.75 11.25 12.62
CA LEU A 100 28.47 11.79 11.29
C LEU A 100 29.07 10.93 10.17
N ALA A 101 30.24 10.34 10.40
CA ALA A 101 30.90 9.49 9.41
C ALA A 101 30.39 8.03 9.40
N THR A 102 29.58 7.64 10.37
CA THR A 102 29.12 6.25 10.55
C THR A 102 27.59 6.16 10.57
N THR A 103 26.97 6.42 11.71
CA THR A 103 25.52 6.28 11.92
C THR A 103 24.70 7.25 11.07
N TYR A 104 25.19 8.48 10.90
CA TYR A 104 24.47 9.56 10.19
C TYR A 104 25.11 9.92 8.84
N LYS A 105 25.88 9.01 8.23
CA LYS A 105 26.59 9.24 6.96
C LYS A 105 25.65 9.63 5.80
N ASP A 106 24.40 9.17 5.83
CA ASP A 106 23.39 9.42 4.79
C ASP A 106 22.43 10.56 5.17
N TYR A 107 22.64 11.19 6.33
CA TYR A 107 21.85 12.33 6.79
C TYR A 107 22.44 13.65 6.29
N GLN A 108 21.56 14.62 6.04
CA GLN A 108 22.01 16.00 5.88
C GLN A 108 22.51 16.52 7.22
N VAL A 109 23.69 17.11 7.24
CA VAL A 109 24.19 17.77 8.45
C VAL A 109 23.75 19.23 8.44
N ALA A 110 23.01 19.64 9.47
CA ALA A 110 22.62 21.05 9.65
C ALA A 110 23.85 21.93 9.88
N THR A 111 23.72 23.22 9.65
CA THR A 111 24.75 24.21 9.92
C THR A 111 24.46 24.95 11.23
N ASP A 112 25.42 25.68 11.75
CA ASP A 112 25.28 26.51 12.94
C ASP A 112 24.25 27.67 12.76
N ALA A 113 23.96 28.04 11.52
CA ALA A 113 22.91 29.01 11.18
C ALA A 113 21.48 28.43 11.31
N ASP A 114 21.33 27.12 11.43
CA ASP A 114 20.06 26.42 11.40
C ASP A 114 19.36 26.35 12.75
N PHE A 115 20.07 26.63 13.82
CA PHE A 115 19.58 26.57 15.19
C PHE A 115 20.19 27.65 16.06
N THR A 116 19.59 27.83 17.23
CA THR A 116 20.13 28.75 18.25
C THR A 116 20.26 28.02 19.59
N LEU A 117 21.34 28.29 20.28
CA LEU A 117 21.57 27.84 21.65
C LEU A 117 21.22 28.97 22.62
N THR A 118 20.50 28.67 23.67
CA THR A 118 20.22 29.63 24.74
C THR A 118 21.50 30.16 25.30
N ASN A 119 21.57 31.46 25.59
CA ASN A 119 22.79 32.15 26.08
C ASN A 119 24.05 31.95 25.21
N GLY A 120 23.86 31.73 23.88
CA GLY A 120 25.00 31.43 23.01
C GLY A 120 25.69 30.11 23.34
N GLY A 121 25.01 29.20 24.05
CA GLY A 121 25.54 27.91 24.48
C GLY A 121 26.35 27.92 25.78
N ALA A 122 26.48 29.06 26.48
CA ALA A 122 27.18 29.16 27.77
C ALA A 122 26.21 28.86 28.93
N PHE A 123 26.58 27.92 29.79
CA PHE A 123 25.82 27.53 30.97
C PHE A 123 26.65 27.57 32.22
N GLU A 124 26.15 28.20 33.28
CA GLU A 124 26.77 28.23 34.58
C GLU A 124 26.42 26.97 35.38
N ILE A 125 27.40 26.36 36.03
CA ILE A 125 27.29 25.16 36.80
C ILE A 125 27.63 25.51 38.26
N GLY A 126 26.62 25.51 39.14
CA GLY A 126 26.81 25.69 40.57
C GLY A 126 27.40 24.45 41.23
N THR A 127 27.93 24.63 42.46
CA THR A 127 28.61 23.56 43.20
C THR A 127 27.75 22.32 43.45
N GLU A 128 26.45 22.46 43.54
CA GLU A 128 25.49 21.35 43.79
C GLU A 128 24.73 20.95 42.54
N THR A 129 25.06 21.51 41.36
CA THR A 129 24.38 21.20 40.12
C THR A 129 24.85 19.83 39.61
N THR A 130 23.89 18.90 39.52
CA THR A 130 24.12 17.55 38.97
C THR A 130 23.58 17.36 37.55
N GLN A 131 22.68 18.25 37.11
CA GLN A 131 22.11 18.21 35.76
C GLN A 131 21.83 19.63 35.29
N ILE A 132 21.96 19.83 33.98
CA ILE A 132 21.52 21.05 33.29
C ILE A 132 20.66 20.71 32.06
N GLN A 133 19.70 21.59 31.79
CA GLN A 133 18.88 21.55 30.57
C GLN A 133 19.49 22.53 29.56
N ILE A 134 19.64 22.07 28.36
CA ILE A 134 20.26 22.82 27.26
C ILE A 134 19.25 22.97 26.15
N PRO A 135 18.52 24.09 26.08
CA PRO A 135 17.56 24.34 25.00
C PRO A 135 18.29 24.63 23.69
N VAL A 136 17.90 23.89 22.64
CA VAL A 136 18.36 24.07 21.26
C VAL A 136 17.15 24.38 20.41
N THR A 137 17.02 25.60 19.90
CA THR A 137 15.85 26.03 19.14
C THR A 137 16.16 26.06 17.65
N VAL A 138 15.32 25.37 16.89
CA VAL A 138 15.30 25.37 15.42
C VAL A 138 14.10 26.17 14.95
N LYS A 139 14.32 27.28 14.25
CA LYS A 139 13.27 28.25 13.88
C LYS A 139 12.57 27.97 12.54
N ASN A 140 13.09 27.13 11.70
CA ASN A 140 12.54 26.84 10.40
C ASN A 140 12.60 25.33 10.13
N MET A 141 11.70 24.60 10.80
CA MET A 141 11.63 23.13 10.68
C MET A 141 11.29 22.69 9.25
N GLY A 142 10.51 23.48 8.51
CA GLY A 142 10.09 23.15 7.14
C GLY A 142 11.21 23.04 6.11
N LYS A 143 12.38 23.60 6.38
CA LYS A 143 13.53 23.45 5.48
C LYS A 143 14.16 22.05 5.49
N PHE A 144 13.94 21.29 6.57
CA PHE A 144 14.47 19.94 6.71
C PHE A 144 13.52 18.93 6.02
N THR A 145 13.61 18.88 4.70
CA THR A 145 12.83 17.99 3.85
C THR A 145 13.51 16.62 3.63
N LYS A 146 14.70 16.43 4.21
CA LYS A 146 15.46 15.17 4.21
C LYS A 146 15.91 14.85 5.63
N PRO A 147 16.19 13.58 5.95
CA PRO A 147 16.75 13.20 7.24
C PRO A 147 17.96 14.08 7.57
N THR A 148 17.88 14.81 8.67
CA THR A 148 18.88 15.81 9.06
C THR A 148 19.34 15.57 10.48
N VAL A 149 20.62 15.81 10.76
CA VAL A 149 21.22 15.72 12.08
C VAL A 149 21.87 17.05 12.46
N ILE A 150 21.65 17.49 13.70
CA ILE A 150 22.29 18.66 14.33
C ILE A 150 23.22 18.13 15.41
N PRO A 151 24.54 18.08 15.18
CA PRO A 151 25.50 17.65 16.19
C PRO A 151 25.91 18.83 17.07
N VAL A 152 25.94 18.62 18.39
CA VAL A 152 26.46 19.58 19.36
C VAL A 152 27.43 18.90 20.29
N ARG A 153 28.38 19.68 20.83
CA ARG A 153 29.36 19.22 21.79
C ARG A 153 29.33 20.09 23.02
N ILE A 154 29.43 19.47 24.20
CA ILE A 154 29.63 20.17 25.47
C ILE A 154 31.12 20.15 25.85
N THR A 155 31.65 21.31 26.19
CA THR A 155 33.06 21.49 26.57
C THR A 155 33.15 22.24 27.88
N PRO A 156 33.90 21.75 28.88
CA PRO A 156 34.18 22.50 30.10
C PRO A 156 34.99 23.77 29.82
N SER A 157 34.74 24.84 30.56
CA SER A 157 35.44 26.10 30.41
C SER A 157 36.72 26.19 31.27
N ASP A 158 36.85 25.34 32.28
CA ASP A 158 38.02 25.25 33.16
C ASP A 158 38.26 23.81 33.63
N GLU A 159 39.37 23.61 34.37
CA GLU A 159 39.81 22.29 34.85
C GLU A 159 38.94 21.69 35.96
N ALA A 160 37.91 22.41 36.46
CA ALA A 160 37.01 21.89 37.49
C ALA A 160 36.13 20.78 36.97
N LEU A 161 35.86 20.77 35.66
CA LEU A 161 35.16 19.72 34.92
C LEU A 161 36.05 19.19 33.79
N LYS A 162 35.79 17.98 33.36
CA LYS A 162 36.45 17.35 32.21
C LYS A 162 35.38 16.77 31.26
N SER A 163 35.71 16.72 29.99
CA SER A 163 34.98 15.92 29.03
C SER A 163 35.34 14.44 29.22
N PRO A 164 34.38 13.51 29.06
CA PRO A 164 34.70 12.08 29.06
C PRO A 164 35.58 11.75 27.84
N LYS A 165 36.41 10.70 27.97
CA LYS A 165 37.18 10.18 26.83
C LYS A 165 36.32 9.47 25.81
N SER A 166 35.10 9.07 26.22
CA SER A 166 34.06 8.52 25.33
C SER A 166 33.38 9.66 24.59
N SER A 167 32.71 9.35 23.47
CA SER A 167 31.94 10.32 22.66
C SER A 167 30.68 10.90 23.33
N ARG A 168 30.51 10.74 24.65
CA ARG A 168 29.36 11.25 25.43
C ARG A 168 29.37 12.77 25.65
N ASP A 169 30.42 13.46 25.26
CA ASP A 169 30.48 14.93 25.16
C ASP A 169 29.76 15.44 23.90
N TYR A 170 29.28 14.55 23.03
CA TYR A 170 28.47 14.89 21.87
C TYR A 170 26.99 14.51 22.07
N ALA A 171 26.09 15.32 21.52
CA ALA A 171 24.70 14.99 21.36
C ALA A 171 24.26 15.27 19.93
N TYR A 172 23.26 14.51 19.48
CA TYR A 172 22.72 14.56 18.13
C TYR A 172 21.21 14.77 18.18
N ILE A 173 20.74 15.85 17.59
CA ILE A 173 19.31 16.06 17.33
C ILE A 173 19.04 15.53 15.94
N VAL A 174 18.16 14.54 15.85
CA VAL A 174 17.85 13.84 14.60
C VAL A 174 16.45 14.21 14.16
N ILE A 175 16.34 14.88 13.02
CA ILE A 175 15.08 15.30 12.43
C ILE A 175 14.77 14.38 11.26
N LYS A 176 13.75 13.54 11.42
CA LYS A 176 13.19 12.64 10.40
C LYS A 176 12.02 13.30 9.70
N GLN A 177 11.57 12.73 8.60
CA GLN A 177 10.39 13.20 7.87
C GLN A 177 9.42 12.05 7.71
N GLU A 178 8.13 12.37 7.78
CA GLU A 178 7.06 11.46 7.44
C GLU A 178 6.07 12.14 6.50
N GLU A 179 5.53 11.40 5.56
CA GLU A 179 4.35 11.79 4.80
C GLU A 179 3.12 11.38 5.60
N LEU A 180 2.20 12.31 5.84
CA LEU A 180 1.03 12.06 6.65
C LEU A 180 0.02 11.15 5.96
N TRP A 181 -0.12 11.27 4.65
CA TRP A 181 -1.09 10.51 3.89
C TRP A 181 -0.46 9.28 3.23
N THR A 182 -1.13 8.13 3.39
CA THR A 182 -0.87 6.92 2.60
C THR A 182 -1.99 6.77 1.58
N VAL A 183 -1.63 6.50 0.32
CA VAL A 183 -2.56 6.39 -0.80
C VAL A 183 -2.47 5.01 -1.43
N TYR A 184 -3.60 4.39 -1.69
CA TYR A 184 -3.65 3.10 -2.40
C TYR A 184 -4.96 2.97 -3.19
N ALA A 185 -4.90 2.33 -4.35
CA ALA A 185 -6.08 1.96 -5.11
C ALA A 185 -6.67 0.65 -4.58
N GLY A 186 -7.99 0.57 -4.50
CA GLY A 186 -8.69 -0.71 -4.36
C GLY A 186 -8.40 -1.61 -5.57
N SER A 187 -8.46 -2.92 -5.39
CA SER A 187 -8.37 -3.85 -6.50
C SER A 187 -9.68 -3.80 -7.30
N SER A 188 -9.63 -3.35 -8.53
CA SER A 188 -10.70 -3.53 -9.51
C SER A 188 -10.11 -4.00 -10.82
N ASP A 189 -10.73 -5.01 -11.42
CA ASP A 189 -10.38 -5.48 -12.75
C ASP A 189 -11.08 -4.60 -13.78
N ILE A 190 -10.45 -3.52 -14.15
CA ILE A 190 -10.97 -2.62 -15.17
C ILE A 190 -10.80 -3.28 -16.53
N THR A 191 -11.90 -3.56 -17.19
CA THR A 191 -11.90 -4.16 -18.53
C THR A 191 -12.74 -3.33 -19.48
N VAL A 192 -12.22 -3.09 -20.69
CA VAL A 192 -12.94 -2.48 -21.81
C VAL A 192 -13.11 -3.53 -22.90
N ASN A 193 -14.31 -3.63 -23.47
CA ASN A 193 -14.54 -4.47 -24.62
C ASN A 193 -14.72 -3.64 -25.90
N LEU A 194 -13.98 -4.01 -26.95
CA LEU A 194 -14.08 -3.39 -28.26
C LEU A 194 -15.36 -3.86 -28.97
N GLU A 195 -16.27 -2.94 -29.24
CA GLU A 195 -17.55 -3.20 -29.90
C GLU A 195 -17.75 -2.29 -31.15
N GLY A 196 -16.74 -2.11 -31.93
CA GLY A 196 -16.78 -1.19 -33.08
C GLY A 196 -16.73 0.27 -32.62
N THR A 197 -17.83 1.02 -32.81
CA THR A 197 -17.90 2.43 -32.41
C THR A 197 -18.39 2.63 -30.96
N ASN A 198 -18.86 1.56 -30.30
CA ASN A 198 -19.51 1.63 -28.99
C ASN A 198 -18.78 0.77 -27.96
N ASN A 199 -17.47 0.92 -27.85
CA ASN A 199 -16.73 0.23 -26.80
C ASN A 199 -17.26 0.61 -25.42
N LYS A 200 -17.30 -0.34 -24.51
CA LYS A 200 -17.81 -0.15 -23.15
C LYS A 200 -16.94 -0.83 -22.13
N TYR A 201 -16.99 -0.35 -20.90
CA TYR A 201 -16.45 -1.03 -19.76
C TYR A 201 -17.28 -2.28 -19.43
N ILE A 202 -16.59 -3.37 -19.09
CA ILE A 202 -17.21 -4.62 -18.63
C ILE A 202 -16.84 -4.78 -17.16
N GLY A 203 -17.83 -4.77 -16.27
CA GLY A 203 -17.61 -4.77 -14.83
C GLY A 203 -17.72 -3.35 -14.26
N GLU A 204 -16.88 -3.03 -13.29
CA GLU A 204 -16.88 -1.71 -12.67
C GLU A 204 -16.22 -0.69 -13.60
N ASP A 205 -16.84 0.47 -13.75
CA ASP A 205 -16.36 1.62 -14.52
C ASP A 205 -15.86 2.75 -13.61
N ASP A 206 -15.69 2.45 -12.33
CA ASP A 206 -15.06 3.29 -11.32
C ASP A 206 -14.01 2.52 -10.51
N VAL A 207 -13.09 3.26 -9.91
CA VAL A 207 -12.07 2.71 -9.03
C VAL A 207 -11.96 3.58 -7.79
N THR A 208 -12.17 2.97 -6.64
CA THR A 208 -11.98 3.65 -5.37
C THR A 208 -10.50 3.75 -5.04
N VAL A 209 -10.03 4.97 -4.77
CA VAL A 209 -8.70 5.24 -4.23
C VAL A 209 -8.83 5.77 -2.81
N TRP A 210 -8.10 5.15 -1.92
CA TRP A 210 -8.13 5.45 -0.50
C TRP A 210 -6.96 6.33 -0.09
N PHE A 211 -7.26 7.37 0.67
CA PHE A 211 -6.31 8.21 1.39
C PHE A 211 -6.47 7.91 2.87
N THR A 212 -5.40 7.55 3.55
CA THR A 212 -5.43 7.21 4.97
C THR A 212 -4.35 7.94 5.75
N VAL A 213 -4.66 8.30 6.98
CA VAL A 213 -3.70 8.86 7.94
C VAL A 213 -3.89 8.17 9.30
N ALA A 214 -2.83 8.13 10.12
CA ALA A 214 -2.85 7.42 11.40
C ALA A 214 -3.85 8.01 12.42
N LYS A 215 -4.17 9.30 12.29
CA LYS A 215 -5.13 10.03 13.13
C LYS A 215 -6.00 10.92 12.26
N ALA A 216 -7.15 11.37 12.79
CA ALA A 216 -7.97 12.36 12.11
C ALA A 216 -7.14 13.58 11.71
N PHE A 217 -7.24 13.98 10.45
CA PHE A 217 -6.45 15.06 9.89
C PHE A 217 -6.96 16.40 10.41
N THR A 218 -6.07 17.24 10.90
CA THR A 218 -6.43 18.56 11.49
C THR A 218 -6.32 19.71 10.50
N GLY A 219 -5.75 19.46 9.32
CA GLY A 219 -5.70 20.43 8.23
C GLY A 219 -7.03 20.56 7.52
N LYS A 220 -7.21 21.68 6.82
CA LYS A 220 -8.36 21.95 5.96
C LYS A 220 -7.95 21.89 4.52
N GLY A 221 -8.90 21.52 3.65
CA GLY A 221 -8.64 21.44 2.22
C GLY A 221 -9.27 20.20 1.62
N LYS A 222 -8.74 19.75 0.49
CA LYS A 222 -9.27 18.61 -0.25
C LYS A 222 -8.15 17.69 -0.72
N VAL A 223 -8.48 16.41 -0.90
CA VAL A 223 -7.62 15.46 -1.63
C VAL A 223 -8.26 15.06 -2.94
N GLY A 224 -7.43 14.64 -3.88
CA GLY A 224 -7.88 14.14 -5.18
C GLY A 224 -6.72 13.55 -5.95
N LEU A 225 -6.98 13.15 -7.18
CA LEU A 225 -6.01 12.58 -8.10
C LEU A 225 -5.96 13.41 -9.38
N GLU A 226 -4.78 13.57 -9.93
CA GLU A 226 -4.62 14.11 -11.28
C GLU A 226 -3.80 13.12 -12.14
N ARG A 227 -4.16 13.01 -13.41
CA ARG A 227 -3.37 12.24 -14.37
C ARG A 227 -1.98 12.85 -14.52
N ASP A 228 -0.96 11.99 -14.45
CA ASP A 228 0.44 12.40 -14.65
C ASP A 228 1.16 11.40 -15.56
N ASN A 229 1.19 11.72 -16.85
CA ASN A 229 1.81 10.88 -17.86
C ASN A 229 3.34 10.74 -17.70
N SER A 230 3.99 11.63 -16.95
CA SER A 230 5.43 11.56 -16.68
C SER A 230 5.82 10.35 -15.82
N LEU A 231 4.85 9.77 -15.10
CA LEU A 231 5.03 8.56 -14.30
C LEU A 231 5.07 7.29 -15.15
N PHE A 232 4.56 7.34 -16.39
CA PHE A 232 4.52 6.18 -17.27
C PHE A 232 5.90 5.85 -17.83
N LYS A 233 6.32 4.59 -17.64
CA LYS A 233 7.52 4.03 -18.25
C LYS A 233 7.10 2.88 -19.16
N SER A 234 7.34 3.02 -20.45
CA SER A 234 7.03 1.96 -21.43
C SER A 234 7.91 0.73 -21.20
N ASP A 235 7.29 -0.43 -21.14
CA ASP A 235 7.94 -1.75 -21.12
C ASP A 235 7.90 -2.44 -22.50
N GLY A 236 7.42 -1.73 -23.53
CA GLY A 236 7.25 -2.23 -24.91
C GLY A 236 5.94 -3.00 -25.13
N THR A 237 5.20 -3.36 -24.08
CA THR A 237 3.94 -4.13 -24.17
C THR A 237 2.75 -3.34 -23.66
N THR A 238 2.93 -2.62 -22.57
CA THR A 238 1.93 -1.79 -21.93
C THR A 238 1.82 -0.43 -22.63
N LYS A 239 0.61 0.08 -22.80
CA LYS A 239 0.31 1.35 -23.46
C LYS A 239 -0.18 2.37 -22.44
N LEU A 240 0.06 3.65 -22.74
CA LEU A 240 -0.56 4.74 -22.00
C LEU A 240 -2.04 4.82 -22.35
N ALA A 241 -2.91 4.94 -21.33
CA ALA A 241 -4.35 5.09 -21.53
C ALA A 241 -4.69 6.38 -22.30
N PRO A 242 -5.75 6.40 -23.13
CA PRO A 242 -6.16 7.59 -23.87
C PRO A 242 -6.47 8.78 -22.94
N GLU A 243 -6.32 10.00 -23.46
CA GLU A 243 -6.67 11.21 -22.73
C GLU A 243 -8.20 11.37 -22.54
N GLY A 244 -8.59 11.95 -21.38
CA GLY A 244 -9.98 12.27 -21.07
C GLY A 244 -10.88 11.05 -20.90
N ILE A 245 -10.34 9.94 -20.37
CA ILE A 245 -11.12 8.74 -20.03
C ILE A 245 -11.48 8.68 -18.54
N SER A 246 -10.99 9.60 -17.73
CA SER A 246 -11.22 9.61 -16.29
C SER A 246 -11.63 10.98 -15.79
N ALA A 247 -12.52 10.98 -14.81
CA ALA A 247 -12.86 12.11 -13.97
C ALA A 247 -12.63 11.72 -12.50
N VAL A 248 -12.22 12.69 -11.68
CA VAL A 248 -11.96 12.47 -10.24
C VAL A 248 -12.61 13.58 -9.45
N GLU A 249 -13.37 13.23 -8.44
CA GLU A 249 -13.90 14.18 -7.48
C GLU A 249 -12.86 14.51 -6.40
N LYS A 250 -12.98 15.72 -5.83
CA LYS A 250 -12.11 16.17 -4.74
C LYS A 250 -12.87 16.10 -3.44
N GLU A 251 -12.31 15.40 -2.47
CA GLU A 251 -12.93 15.11 -1.18
C GLU A 251 -12.36 15.99 -0.07
N ASP A 252 -13.23 16.47 0.82
CA ASP A 252 -12.84 17.25 1.98
C ASP A 252 -12.11 16.39 3.03
N VAL A 253 -11.06 16.94 3.65
CA VAL A 253 -10.16 16.20 4.53
C VAL A 253 -10.34 16.48 6.02
N GLU A 254 -10.98 17.60 6.41
CA GLU A 254 -11.05 18.04 7.81
C GLU A 254 -11.72 17.00 8.72
N GLY A 255 -10.99 16.58 9.75
CA GLY A 255 -11.48 15.58 10.72
C GLY A 255 -11.51 14.15 10.23
N GLN A 256 -11.02 13.86 9.02
CA GLN A 256 -11.04 12.52 8.44
C GLN A 256 -9.73 11.78 8.70
N ALA A 257 -9.82 10.49 9.03
CA ALA A 257 -8.69 9.58 9.10
C ALA A 257 -8.59 8.70 7.84
N GLN A 258 -9.67 8.58 7.09
CA GLN A 258 -9.75 7.85 5.84
C GLN A 258 -10.75 8.51 4.90
N ILE A 259 -10.35 8.67 3.64
CA ILE A 259 -11.16 9.25 2.58
C ILE A 259 -11.13 8.32 1.38
N ALA A 260 -12.30 8.10 0.77
CA ALA A 260 -12.44 7.41 -0.49
C ALA A 260 -12.67 8.44 -1.60
N THR A 261 -11.87 8.41 -2.64
CA THR A 261 -12.06 9.19 -3.86
C THR A 261 -12.31 8.24 -5.02
N GLU A 262 -13.35 8.47 -5.80
CA GLU A 262 -13.64 7.64 -6.95
C GLU A 262 -13.01 8.20 -8.22
N VAL A 263 -12.34 7.32 -8.96
CA VAL A 263 -11.89 7.57 -10.32
C VAL A 263 -12.96 7.01 -11.25
N GLN A 264 -13.84 7.87 -11.73
CA GLN A 264 -14.87 7.50 -12.68
C GLN A 264 -14.27 7.38 -14.07
N LEU A 265 -14.49 6.24 -14.72
CA LEU A 265 -14.01 5.97 -16.07
C LEU A 265 -15.15 6.19 -17.08
N SER A 266 -14.83 6.83 -18.19
CA SER A 266 -15.76 7.15 -19.27
C SER A 266 -15.05 7.06 -20.62
N HIS A 267 -15.80 7.27 -21.71
CA HIS A 267 -15.21 7.33 -23.06
C HIS A 267 -14.41 6.08 -23.46
N ALA A 268 -14.97 4.88 -23.17
CA ALA A 268 -14.39 3.61 -23.55
C ALA A 268 -14.13 3.50 -25.07
N GLU A 269 -14.89 4.27 -25.89
CA GLU A 269 -14.71 4.33 -27.34
C GLU A 269 -13.35 4.86 -27.81
N LYS A 270 -12.61 5.49 -26.93
CA LYS A 270 -11.23 5.96 -27.23
C LYS A 270 -10.19 4.85 -27.27
N PHE A 271 -10.51 3.65 -26.77
CA PHE A 271 -9.62 2.51 -26.88
C PHE A 271 -9.79 1.88 -28.27
N THR A 272 -8.73 1.77 -29.05
CA THR A 272 -8.78 1.34 -30.45
C THR A 272 -8.13 -0.01 -30.71
N ALA A 273 -7.41 -0.58 -29.75
CA ALA A 273 -6.70 -1.83 -29.90
C ALA A 273 -6.67 -2.62 -28.60
N LYS A 274 -6.66 -3.95 -28.71
CA LYS A 274 -6.46 -4.87 -27.57
C LYS A 274 -5.13 -4.60 -26.86
N GLY A 275 -5.06 -4.92 -25.59
CA GLY A 275 -3.86 -4.88 -24.79
C GLY A 275 -4.09 -4.30 -23.40
N THR A 276 -3.02 -4.17 -22.64
CA THR A 276 -3.03 -3.55 -21.33
C THR A 276 -2.65 -2.08 -21.46
N TYR A 277 -3.45 -1.24 -20.81
CA TYR A 277 -3.23 0.20 -20.73
C TYR A 277 -3.06 0.60 -19.28
N ILE A 278 -2.21 1.57 -19.03
CA ILE A 278 -2.02 2.17 -17.70
C ILE A 278 -2.53 3.61 -17.74
N LEU A 279 -3.33 3.95 -16.75
CA LEU A 279 -3.70 5.32 -16.39
C LEU A 279 -2.87 5.72 -15.17
N PRO A 280 -1.78 6.48 -15.36
CA PRO A 280 -0.95 6.93 -14.25
C PRO A 280 -1.57 8.18 -13.63
N MET A 281 -1.67 8.19 -12.32
CA MET A 281 -2.25 9.28 -11.56
C MET A 281 -1.34 9.63 -10.37
N ARG A 282 -1.43 10.87 -9.93
CA ARG A 282 -0.72 11.38 -8.76
C ARG A 282 -1.72 11.93 -7.77
N ALA A 283 -1.58 11.53 -6.53
CA ALA A 283 -2.40 12.02 -5.43
C ALA A 283 -1.95 13.43 -5.02
N ILE A 284 -2.92 14.28 -4.76
CA ILE A 284 -2.72 15.72 -4.48
C ILE A 284 -3.56 16.09 -3.26
N TYR A 285 -2.95 16.85 -2.38
CA TYR A 285 -3.63 17.65 -1.39
C TYR A 285 -3.74 19.09 -1.90
N TYR A 286 -4.93 19.65 -1.82
CA TYR A 286 -5.23 21.05 -2.11
C TYR A 286 -5.45 21.78 -0.79
N ASP A 287 -4.60 22.72 -0.45
CA ASP A 287 -4.75 23.53 0.76
C ASP A 287 -5.98 24.46 0.69
N GLU A 288 -6.26 25.19 1.78
CA GLU A 288 -7.40 26.13 1.85
C GLU A 288 -7.35 27.22 0.77
N LYS A 289 -6.18 27.52 0.22
CA LYS A 289 -5.97 28.50 -0.85
C LYS A 289 -6.08 27.87 -2.23
N GLY A 290 -6.23 26.55 -2.30
CA GLY A 290 -6.25 25.79 -3.55
C GLY A 290 -4.87 25.47 -4.13
N ASN A 291 -3.78 25.71 -3.40
CA ASN A 291 -2.45 25.28 -3.84
C ASN A 291 -2.34 23.76 -3.81
N LYS A 292 -1.59 23.22 -4.78
CA LYS A 292 -1.38 21.80 -4.94
C LYS A 292 -0.10 21.34 -4.23
N HIS A 293 -0.24 20.30 -3.41
CA HIS A 293 0.86 19.62 -2.74
C HIS A 293 0.82 18.14 -3.13
N TYR A 294 1.83 17.67 -3.87
CA TYR A 294 1.88 16.30 -4.32
C TYR A 294 2.25 15.38 -3.16
N ILE A 295 1.35 14.46 -2.82
CA ILE A 295 1.55 13.49 -1.73
C ILE A 295 2.70 12.55 -2.13
N LYS A 296 3.71 12.45 -1.28
CA LYS A 296 4.89 11.62 -1.53
C LYS A 296 4.51 10.14 -1.42
N GLY A 297 4.86 9.36 -2.46
CA GLY A 297 4.42 7.96 -2.53
C GLY A 297 2.94 7.80 -2.89
N GLY A 298 2.29 8.88 -3.36
CA GLY A 298 0.90 8.88 -3.80
C GLY A 298 0.74 8.63 -5.31
N GLU A 299 1.67 7.93 -5.94
CA GLU A 299 1.55 7.49 -7.33
C GLU A 299 0.59 6.31 -7.43
N VAL A 300 -0.46 6.46 -8.23
CA VAL A 300 -1.48 5.43 -8.47
C VAL A 300 -1.45 5.04 -9.94
N PHE A 301 -1.36 3.73 -10.21
CA PHE A 301 -1.36 3.19 -11.56
C PHE A 301 -2.59 2.29 -11.73
N LEU A 302 -3.57 2.75 -12.50
CA LEU A 302 -4.74 1.96 -12.82
C LEU A 302 -4.49 1.16 -14.10
N SER A 303 -4.63 -0.17 -14.02
CA SER A 303 -4.45 -1.07 -15.14
C SER A 303 -5.80 -1.32 -15.82
N ILE A 304 -5.87 -1.08 -17.13
CA ILE A 304 -7.06 -1.27 -17.93
C ILE A 304 -6.77 -2.32 -19.01
N THR A 305 -7.45 -3.44 -18.96
CA THR A 305 -7.36 -4.51 -19.96
C THR A 305 -8.38 -4.29 -21.05
N VAL A 306 -7.92 -4.10 -22.28
CA VAL A 306 -8.77 -3.96 -23.46
C VAL A 306 -8.88 -5.28 -24.20
N THR A 307 -10.09 -5.82 -24.30
CA THR A 307 -10.42 -7.11 -24.89
C THR A 307 -11.30 -6.94 -26.14
N ASP A 308 -11.46 -8.02 -26.88
CA ASP A 308 -12.42 -8.12 -27.99
C ASP A 308 -13.17 -9.43 -27.85
N VAL A 309 -14.00 -9.48 -26.79
CA VAL A 309 -14.77 -10.67 -26.43
C VAL A 309 -16.23 -10.54 -26.83
N SER A 310 -16.88 -11.67 -27.02
CA SER A 310 -18.33 -11.74 -27.31
C SER A 310 -19.14 -12.20 -26.11
N LEU A 311 -18.49 -12.82 -25.12
CA LEU A 311 -19.11 -13.32 -23.90
C LEU A 311 -18.28 -12.84 -22.69
N ALA A 312 -18.96 -12.30 -21.69
CA ALA A 312 -18.32 -11.82 -20.47
C ALA A 312 -19.08 -12.32 -19.23
N ARG A 313 -18.42 -12.29 -18.08
CA ARG A 313 -19.06 -12.62 -16.81
C ARG A 313 -20.17 -11.62 -16.47
N ALA A 314 -21.25 -12.11 -15.84
CA ALA A 314 -22.37 -11.30 -15.38
C ALA A 314 -22.71 -11.62 -13.92
N SER A 315 -23.22 -10.64 -13.16
CA SER A 315 -23.75 -10.84 -11.80
C SER A 315 -25.10 -11.54 -11.82
N GLU A 316 -25.91 -11.21 -12.81
CA GLU A 316 -27.27 -11.73 -12.96
C GLU A 316 -27.31 -12.92 -13.93
N ALA A 317 -28.38 -13.72 -13.84
CA ALA A 317 -28.63 -14.79 -14.80
C ALA A 317 -28.74 -14.23 -16.22
N PRO A 318 -28.29 -14.98 -17.27
CA PRO A 318 -28.40 -14.52 -18.64
C PRO A 318 -29.86 -14.22 -19.04
N THR A 319 -30.00 -13.17 -19.82
CA THR A 319 -31.31 -12.83 -20.41
C THR A 319 -31.60 -13.70 -21.62
N GLY A 320 -32.88 -13.97 -21.88
CA GLY A 320 -33.32 -14.77 -23.01
C GLY A 320 -34.04 -16.05 -22.59
N THR A 321 -34.27 -16.92 -23.53
CA THR A 321 -34.93 -18.20 -23.31
C THR A 321 -33.90 -19.32 -23.23
N GLU A 322 -33.94 -20.13 -22.19
CA GLU A 322 -33.13 -21.34 -22.07
C GLU A 322 -33.37 -22.31 -23.20
N ILE A 323 -32.35 -22.79 -23.87
CA ILE A 323 -32.43 -23.91 -24.81
C ILE A 323 -32.61 -25.19 -24.00
N PRO A 324 -33.69 -25.96 -24.19
CA PRO A 324 -33.90 -27.20 -23.42
C PRO A 324 -32.69 -28.14 -23.52
N GLY A 325 -32.24 -28.70 -22.40
CA GLY A 325 -31.09 -29.62 -22.35
C GLY A 325 -31.21 -30.81 -23.33
N SER A 326 -32.44 -31.30 -23.53
CA SER A 326 -32.75 -32.36 -24.51
C SER A 326 -32.47 -31.99 -25.99
N GLN A 327 -32.27 -30.71 -26.29
CA GLN A 327 -31.86 -30.21 -27.62
C GLN A 327 -30.36 -30.00 -27.76
N LEU A 328 -29.60 -30.21 -26.69
CA LEU A 328 -28.14 -30.05 -26.66
C LEU A 328 -27.46 -31.42 -26.81
N VAL A 329 -26.46 -31.51 -27.67
CA VAL A 329 -25.61 -32.70 -27.75
C VAL A 329 -24.23 -32.33 -27.15
N ILE A 330 -23.92 -32.96 -26.04
CA ILE A 330 -22.70 -32.64 -25.27
C ILE A 330 -21.67 -33.74 -25.40
N SER A 331 -20.40 -33.37 -25.48
CA SER A 331 -19.26 -34.29 -25.46
C SER A 331 -18.11 -33.71 -24.68
N SER A 332 -17.25 -34.59 -24.14
CA SER A 332 -16.05 -34.22 -23.43
C SER A 332 -14.81 -34.68 -24.19
N SER A 333 -13.75 -33.88 -24.19
CA SER A 333 -12.45 -34.21 -24.78
C SER A 333 -11.67 -35.27 -23.99
N ARG A 334 -12.07 -35.53 -22.74
CA ARG A 334 -11.45 -36.50 -21.83
C ARG A 334 -12.52 -37.30 -21.12
N GLU A 335 -12.13 -38.50 -20.66
CA GLU A 335 -12.97 -39.28 -19.77
C GLU A 335 -13.24 -38.48 -18.46
N LEU A 336 -14.48 -38.54 -18.03
CA LEU A 336 -14.91 -37.86 -16.80
C LEU A 336 -14.36 -38.66 -15.59
N ALA A 337 -13.93 -37.94 -14.57
CA ALA A 337 -13.45 -38.59 -13.36
C ALA A 337 -14.58 -39.23 -12.55
N TYR A 338 -15.81 -38.72 -12.69
CA TYR A 338 -17.02 -39.24 -12.08
C TYR A 338 -18.26 -38.62 -12.77
N GLY A 339 -19.40 -39.36 -12.69
CA GLY A 339 -20.66 -38.89 -13.25
C GLY A 339 -20.83 -39.20 -14.73
N SER A 340 -21.80 -38.57 -15.38
CA SER A 340 -22.05 -38.72 -16.81
C SER A 340 -22.16 -37.38 -17.50
N ILE A 341 -21.93 -37.35 -18.81
CA ILE A 341 -22.00 -36.13 -19.60
C ILE A 341 -23.46 -35.63 -19.73
N GLU A 342 -24.44 -36.55 -19.72
CA GLU A 342 -25.84 -36.26 -19.82
C GLU A 342 -26.38 -35.49 -18.61
N SER A 343 -25.78 -35.72 -17.44
CA SER A 343 -26.18 -35.01 -16.21
C SER A 343 -25.84 -33.52 -16.23
N LEU A 344 -25.05 -33.05 -17.21
CA LEU A 344 -24.72 -31.62 -17.34
C LEU A 344 -25.84 -30.78 -17.96
N THR A 345 -26.95 -31.43 -18.40
CA THR A 345 -28.12 -30.74 -19.03
C THR A 345 -29.44 -31.35 -18.62
N ASP A 346 -29.51 -32.06 -17.49
CA ASP A 346 -30.72 -32.72 -17.00
C ASP A 346 -31.63 -31.80 -16.17
N GLY A 347 -31.17 -30.58 -15.84
CA GLY A 347 -31.87 -29.60 -15.03
C GLY A 347 -31.68 -29.78 -13.49
N GLU A 348 -30.94 -30.77 -13.06
CA GLU A 348 -30.82 -31.18 -11.65
C GLU A 348 -29.50 -30.69 -11.00
N VAL A 349 -29.43 -29.44 -10.58
CA VAL A 349 -28.20 -28.82 -10.06
C VAL A 349 -27.72 -29.40 -8.72
N ASP A 350 -28.64 -29.91 -7.89
CA ASP A 350 -28.35 -30.28 -6.50
C ASP A 350 -28.18 -31.78 -6.27
N ARG A 351 -28.45 -32.62 -7.27
CA ARG A 351 -28.52 -34.08 -7.08
C ARG A 351 -27.50 -34.89 -7.84
N GLN A 352 -27.06 -34.41 -8.97
CA GLN A 352 -26.05 -35.10 -9.79
C GLN A 352 -24.91 -34.16 -10.06
N TYR A 353 -23.70 -34.67 -9.90
CA TYR A 353 -22.49 -33.91 -10.18
C TYR A 353 -21.55 -34.72 -11.05
N THR A 354 -20.91 -34.03 -11.96
CA THR A 354 -19.88 -34.57 -12.82
C THR A 354 -18.53 -34.00 -12.38
N TYR A 355 -17.54 -34.84 -12.25
CA TYR A 355 -16.18 -34.41 -11.96
C TYR A 355 -15.33 -34.44 -13.22
N LEU A 356 -14.81 -33.26 -13.57
CA LEU A 356 -13.76 -33.13 -14.57
C LEU A 356 -12.41 -33.51 -13.96
N PRO A 357 -11.54 -34.22 -14.70
CA PRO A 357 -10.22 -34.58 -14.22
C PRO A 357 -9.28 -33.38 -14.14
N ASN A 358 -8.24 -33.47 -13.30
CA ASN A 358 -7.20 -32.45 -13.22
C ASN A 358 -6.60 -32.11 -14.59
N GLY A 359 -6.34 -30.84 -14.81
CA GLY A 359 -5.79 -30.28 -16.05
C GLY A 359 -6.88 -29.71 -16.96
N MET A 360 -6.57 -29.58 -18.24
CA MET A 360 -7.46 -28.98 -19.24
C MET A 360 -8.47 -30.00 -19.75
N THR A 361 -9.74 -29.64 -19.73
CA THR A 361 -10.85 -30.45 -20.29
C THR A 361 -11.76 -29.55 -21.11
N ASP A 362 -12.04 -29.95 -22.36
CA ASP A 362 -12.97 -29.28 -23.24
C ASP A 362 -14.33 -29.99 -23.17
N ILE A 363 -15.39 -29.23 -22.90
CA ILE A 363 -16.79 -29.66 -23.08
C ILE A 363 -17.30 -28.98 -24.34
N THR A 364 -17.73 -29.78 -25.32
CA THR A 364 -18.30 -29.31 -26.58
C THR A 364 -19.81 -29.49 -26.58
N ILE A 365 -20.54 -28.48 -26.99
CA ILE A 365 -22.01 -28.45 -27.08
C ILE A 365 -22.39 -28.20 -28.55
N ASP A 366 -23.08 -29.14 -29.20
CA ASP A 366 -23.78 -28.90 -30.48
C ASP A 366 -25.20 -28.47 -30.17
N LEU A 367 -25.57 -27.26 -30.60
CA LEU A 367 -26.91 -26.69 -30.50
C LEU A 367 -27.86 -27.28 -31.54
N THR A 368 -27.39 -28.27 -32.33
CA THR A 368 -28.11 -28.97 -33.43
C THR A 368 -28.42 -28.08 -34.66
N LYS A 369 -28.47 -26.80 -34.49
CA LYS A 369 -28.58 -25.77 -35.53
C LYS A 369 -27.94 -24.46 -35.06
N THR A 370 -27.76 -23.53 -35.98
CA THR A 370 -27.28 -22.19 -35.62
C THR A 370 -28.33 -21.48 -34.79
N GLU A 371 -27.94 -21.03 -33.60
CA GLU A 371 -28.76 -20.28 -32.65
C GLU A 371 -28.09 -18.93 -32.31
N LYS A 372 -28.92 -17.96 -31.92
CA LYS A 372 -28.42 -16.71 -31.34
C LYS A 372 -28.22 -16.90 -29.84
N VAL A 373 -26.98 -17.04 -29.42
CA VAL A 373 -26.66 -17.24 -27.99
C VAL A 373 -26.65 -15.91 -27.28
N THR A 374 -27.46 -15.77 -26.23
CA THR A 374 -27.53 -14.58 -25.38
C THR A 374 -26.72 -14.76 -24.07
N GLY A 375 -26.48 -16.00 -23.66
CA GLY A 375 -25.65 -16.28 -22.49
C GLY A 375 -25.50 -17.75 -22.17
N ILE A 376 -24.63 -18.02 -21.21
CA ILE A 376 -24.34 -19.35 -20.67
C ILE A 376 -24.33 -19.27 -19.15
N GLN A 377 -24.89 -20.30 -18.49
CA GLN A 377 -24.85 -20.41 -17.04
C GLN A 377 -24.25 -21.76 -16.66
N LEU A 378 -23.33 -21.77 -15.69
CA LEU A 378 -22.67 -22.98 -15.17
C LEU A 378 -23.12 -23.23 -13.75
N GLY A 379 -23.67 -24.41 -13.50
CA GLY A 379 -24.02 -24.91 -12.18
C GLY A 379 -22.85 -25.60 -11.50
N MET A 380 -22.67 -25.32 -10.21
CA MET A 380 -21.58 -25.85 -9.40
C MET A 380 -22.12 -26.54 -8.14
N PHE A 381 -21.54 -27.66 -7.79
CA PHE A 381 -21.80 -28.29 -6.49
C PHE A 381 -20.94 -27.64 -5.42
N ILE A 382 -21.58 -27.00 -4.45
CA ILE A 382 -20.89 -26.35 -3.34
C ILE A 382 -20.94 -27.25 -2.12
N SER A 383 -19.80 -27.82 -1.75
CA SER A 383 -19.67 -28.68 -0.59
C SER A 383 -18.56 -28.21 0.33
N LYS A 384 -18.84 -28.19 1.64
CA LYS A 384 -17.82 -27.95 2.67
C LYS A 384 -16.87 -29.13 2.84
N TRP A 385 -17.30 -30.33 2.45
CA TRP A 385 -16.57 -31.58 2.67
C TRP A 385 -15.74 -32.00 1.46
N TYR A 386 -16.13 -31.56 0.26
CA TYR A 386 -15.48 -31.90 -1.01
C TYR A 386 -15.30 -30.63 -1.84
N PRO A 387 -14.29 -29.81 -1.54
CA PRO A 387 -14.06 -28.53 -2.19
C PRO A 387 -13.40 -28.73 -3.57
N TYR A 388 -14.07 -29.46 -4.47
CA TYR A 388 -13.59 -29.68 -5.83
C TYR A 388 -14.10 -28.58 -6.75
N TYR A 389 -13.33 -27.50 -6.87
CA TYR A 389 -13.74 -26.35 -7.66
C TYR A 389 -13.05 -26.31 -9.01
N LEU A 390 -13.79 -25.84 -10.01
CA LEU A 390 -13.22 -25.40 -11.28
C LEU A 390 -12.50 -24.07 -11.05
N SER A 391 -11.33 -23.91 -11.67
CA SER A 391 -10.54 -22.70 -11.48
C SER A 391 -10.92 -21.63 -12.50
N THR A 392 -10.87 -21.99 -13.78
CA THR A 392 -11.18 -21.09 -14.88
C THR A 392 -11.93 -21.79 -16.01
N VAL A 393 -12.59 -20.98 -16.84
CA VAL A 393 -13.21 -21.40 -18.10
C VAL A 393 -12.90 -20.40 -19.21
N LYS A 394 -12.71 -20.90 -20.43
CA LYS A 394 -12.62 -20.11 -21.65
C LYS A 394 -13.64 -20.61 -22.67
N PHE A 395 -14.35 -19.70 -23.30
CA PHE A 395 -15.44 -20.01 -24.23
C PHE A 395 -15.03 -19.81 -25.68
N TYR A 396 -15.51 -20.70 -26.54
CA TYR A 396 -15.30 -20.65 -27.99
C TYR A 396 -16.62 -20.95 -28.71
N SER A 397 -16.77 -20.40 -29.92
CA SER A 397 -17.85 -20.70 -30.87
C SER A 397 -17.31 -21.27 -32.16
N SER A 398 -18.12 -22.05 -32.86
CA SER A 398 -17.81 -22.57 -34.20
C SER A 398 -19.10 -22.84 -34.97
N ASP A 399 -19.08 -22.65 -36.29
CA ASP A 399 -20.20 -23.00 -37.17
C ASP A 399 -20.10 -24.44 -37.69
N ASN A 400 -18.88 -25.02 -37.67
CA ASN A 400 -18.62 -26.34 -38.25
C ASN A 400 -18.04 -27.38 -37.26
N GLY A 401 -17.79 -26.97 -36.00
CA GLY A 401 -17.26 -27.83 -34.94
C GLY A 401 -15.73 -28.06 -35.03
N THR A 402 -15.05 -27.47 -35.99
CA THR A 402 -13.61 -27.59 -36.20
C THR A 402 -12.85 -26.26 -36.08
N ASP A 403 -13.40 -25.22 -36.66
CA ASP A 403 -12.78 -23.87 -36.68
C ASP A 403 -13.33 -23.04 -35.50
N TRP A 404 -12.53 -22.95 -34.45
CA TRP A 404 -12.94 -22.34 -33.19
C TRP A 404 -12.53 -20.88 -33.09
N LYS A 405 -13.50 -20.01 -32.79
CA LYS A 405 -13.31 -18.59 -32.52
C LYS A 405 -13.43 -18.33 -31.03
N GLU A 406 -12.47 -17.65 -30.44
CA GLU A 406 -12.53 -17.24 -29.02
C GLU A 406 -13.70 -16.29 -28.77
N MET A 407 -14.50 -16.57 -27.74
CA MET A 407 -15.62 -15.74 -27.30
C MET A 407 -15.26 -14.97 -26.01
N SER A 408 -14.33 -15.46 -25.21
CA SER A 408 -13.96 -14.84 -23.95
C SER A 408 -12.44 -14.86 -23.72
N THR A 409 -11.95 -14.05 -22.81
CA THR A 409 -10.69 -14.32 -22.10
C THR A 409 -10.82 -15.56 -21.22
N GLU A 410 -9.78 -15.96 -20.52
CA GLU A 410 -9.90 -16.95 -19.46
C GLU A 410 -10.60 -16.30 -18.26
N LEU A 411 -11.74 -16.86 -17.84
CA LEU A 411 -12.61 -16.32 -16.81
C LEU A 411 -12.52 -17.16 -15.54
N HIS A 412 -12.32 -16.53 -14.41
CA HIS A 412 -12.34 -17.21 -13.12
C HIS A 412 -13.74 -17.72 -12.78
N ILE A 413 -13.85 -18.93 -12.22
CA ILE A 413 -15.09 -19.52 -11.75
C ILE A 413 -15.20 -19.30 -10.24
N SER A 414 -16.27 -18.62 -9.82
CA SER A 414 -16.53 -18.37 -8.39
C SER A 414 -17.11 -19.59 -7.71
N GLN A 415 -16.82 -19.73 -6.42
CA GLN A 415 -17.40 -20.77 -5.55
C GLN A 415 -18.84 -20.42 -5.16
N THR A 416 -19.69 -20.26 -6.17
CA THR A 416 -21.14 -19.99 -6.06
C THR A 416 -21.91 -21.05 -6.81
N LYS A 417 -23.17 -21.29 -6.42
CA LYS A 417 -24.03 -22.30 -7.07
C LYS A 417 -24.13 -22.08 -8.58
N TRP A 418 -24.21 -20.81 -9.00
CA TRP A 418 -24.27 -20.42 -10.40
C TRP A 418 -23.17 -19.43 -10.77
N ASN A 419 -22.57 -19.64 -11.92
CA ASN A 419 -21.70 -18.70 -12.59
C ASN A 419 -22.33 -18.28 -13.90
N ASN A 420 -22.53 -16.98 -14.06
CA ASN A 420 -23.31 -16.41 -15.17
C ASN A 420 -22.38 -15.74 -16.18
N PHE A 421 -22.68 -15.93 -17.48
CA PHE A 421 -21.95 -15.33 -18.58
C PHE A 421 -22.94 -14.81 -19.61
N GLN A 422 -22.88 -13.50 -19.89
CA GLN A 422 -23.80 -12.81 -20.80
C GLN A 422 -23.10 -12.47 -22.11
N ALA A 423 -23.80 -12.61 -23.23
CA ALA A 423 -23.33 -12.11 -24.51
C ALA A 423 -23.25 -10.57 -24.49
N VAL A 424 -22.07 -10.05 -24.79
CA VAL A 424 -21.81 -8.60 -24.92
C VAL A 424 -21.73 -8.16 -26.38
N LYS A 425 -21.73 -9.14 -27.30
CA LYS A 425 -21.86 -8.99 -28.74
C LYS A 425 -22.85 -10.00 -29.29
N ASN A 426 -23.30 -9.80 -30.52
CA ASN A 426 -24.12 -10.79 -31.18
C ASN A 426 -23.31 -12.07 -31.43
N ILE A 427 -23.76 -13.19 -30.85
CA ILE A 427 -23.19 -14.52 -31.04
C ILE A 427 -24.23 -15.36 -31.83
N SER A 428 -23.87 -15.74 -33.03
CA SER A 428 -24.66 -16.65 -33.85
C SER A 428 -23.75 -17.84 -34.18
N THR A 429 -24.09 -19.02 -33.66
CA THR A 429 -23.23 -20.20 -33.77
C THR A 429 -24.01 -21.49 -33.59
N ARG A 430 -23.49 -22.59 -34.15
CA ARG A 430 -24.02 -23.93 -33.90
C ARG A 430 -23.28 -24.66 -32.78
N TYR A 431 -21.98 -24.45 -32.64
CA TYR A 431 -21.17 -25.17 -31.65
C TYR A 431 -20.60 -24.21 -30.65
N LEU A 432 -20.62 -24.63 -29.38
CA LEU A 432 -19.93 -24.00 -28.27
C LEU A 432 -18.87 -24.95 -27.70
N LYS A 433 -17.73 -24.41 -27.27
CA LYS A 433 -16.73 -25.16 -26.54
C LYS A 433 -16.34 -24.40 -25.28
N LEU A 434 -16.41 -25.09 -24.17
CA LEU A 434 -16.04 -24.61 -22.84
C LEU A 434 -14.77 -25.32 -22.44
N LYS A 435 -13.66 -24.61 -22.39
CA LYS A 435 -12.36 -25.14 -22.01
C LYS A 435 -12.11 -24.82 -20.54
N PHE A 436 -12.23 -25.84 -19.70
CA PHE A 436 -12.02 -25.74 -18.26
C PHE A 436 -10.57 -26.01 -17.89
N ASN A 437 -10.06 -25.28 -16.91
CA ASN A 437 -8.83 -25.61 -16.22
C ASN A 437 -9.15 -26.05 -14.79
N VAL A 438 -8.72 -27.25 -14.43
CA VAL A 438 -8.93 -27.87 -13.12
C VAL A 438 -7.55 -27.98 -12.45
N THR A 439 -7.29 -27.17 -11.44
CA THR A 439 -6.01 -27.15 -10.71
C THR A 439 -5.99 -28.13 -9.54
N ASP A 440 -7.16 -28.50 -9.02
CA ASP A 440 -7.33 -29.50 -7.97
C ASP A 440 -7.40 -30.92 -8.54
N LYS A 441 -7.55 -31.92 -7.67
CA LYS A 441 -7.69 -33.33 -8.07
C LYS A 441 -8.86 -33.54 -9.04
N TYR A 442 -9.95 -32.83 -8.82
CA TYR A 442 -11.17 -32.84 -9.64
C TYR A 442 -11.80 -31.45 -9.67
N GLY A 443 -12.60 -31.17 -10.69
CA GLY A 443 -13.46 -29.99 -10.79
C GLY A 443 -14.92 -30.40 -10.90
N SER A 444 -15.77 -29.94 -9.97
CA SER A 444 -17.20 -30.25 -9.99
C SER A 444 -17.98 -29.33 -10.93
N LEU A 445 -18.75 -29.92 -11.82
CA LEU A 445 -19.72 -29.23 -12.69
C LEU A 445 -21.05 -30.00 -12.60
N THR A 446 -22.15 -29.29 -12.36
CA THR A 446 -23.44 -29.94 -12.18
C THR A 446 -24.44 -29.68 -13.32
N GLU A 447 -24.32 -28.51 -13.97
CA GLU A 447 -25.26 -28.10 -14.97
C GLU A 447 -24.65 -27.09 -15.95
N ILE A 448 -25.03 -27.17 -17.21
CA ILE A 448 -24.71 -26.18 -18.25
C ILE A 448 -26.03 -25.75 -18.89
N LYS A 449 -26.35 -24.48 -18.81
CA LYS A 449 -27.51 -23.88 -19.49
C LYS A 449 -27.05 -22.90 -20.56
N VAL A 450 -27.68 -22.98 -21.71
CA VAL A 450 -27.47 -22.06 -22.84
C VAL A 450 -28.74 -21.28 -23.09
N PHE A 451 -28.62 -19.97 -23.25
CA PHE A 451 -29.74 -19.04 -23.46
C PHE A 451 -29.68 -18.43 -24.87
N LYS A 452 -30.87 -18.22 -25.47
CA LYS A 452 -31.05 -17.58 -26.79
C LYS A 452 -32.06 -16.44 -26.78
#